data_ea680ea0225bcade50086dbbc36471ee
#
_entry.id   ea680ea0225bcade50086dbbc36471ee
#
_cell.length_a   1.000
_cell.length_b   1.000
_cell.length_c   1.000
_cell.angle_alpha   90.00
_cell.angle_beta   90.00
_cell.angle_gamma   90.00
#
_symmetry.space_group_name_H-M   'P 1'
#
loop_
_entity.id
_entity.type
_entity.pdbx_description
1 polymer ?
#
loop_
_entity_poly.entity_id
_entity_poly.type
_entity_poly.pdbx_seq_one_letter_code
_entity_poly.pdbx_strand_id
1 'polypeptide(L)'
;KAQARSELTAAVRRYSEMVGKPMPPITLRDTTTRWGSCSASGALNFSWRLVLAPPEVLSYLAAHEVCHLAHMNHSARFWKLCRTICPETDTAETWLKANGLDLYRYGAKGLRGTTRPATF
;
A
#
# COMPACT_ATOMS: atom_id res chain seq x y z
N LYS A 1 -11.72 2.13 -11.30
CA LYS A 1 -11.51 2.73 -9.97
C LYS A 1 -12.42 2.15 -8.91
N ALA A 2 -13.69 1.97 -9.25
CA ALA A 2 -14.62 1.40 -8.27
C ALA A 2 -14.20 0.02 -7.83
N GLN A 3 -13.70 -0.80 -8.74
CA GLN A 3 -13.25 -2.13 -8.41
C GLN A 3 -12.00 -2.08 -7.52
N ALA A 4 -11.06 -1.19 -7.83
CA ALA A 4 -9.86 -1.06 -7.02
C ALA A 4 -10.21 -0.64 -5.60
N ARG A 5 -11.15 0.30 -5.46
CA ARG A 5 -11.57 0.73 -4.13
C ARG A 5 -12.24 -0.40 -3.37
N SER A 6 -13.07 -1.18 -4.04
CA SER A 6 -13.75 -2.32 -3.43
C SER A 6 -12.74 -3.36 -2.95
N GLU A 7 -11.75 -3.67 -3.77
CA GLU A 7 -10.72 -4.66 -3.42
C GLU A 7 -9.84 -4.15 -2.29
N LEU A 8 -9.46 -2.88 -2.32
CA LEU A 8 -8.69 -2.28 -1.23
C LEU A 8 -9.46 -2.30 0.07
N THR A 9 -10.73 -1.93 0.02
CA THR A 9 -11.58 -1.89 1.22
C THR A 9 -11.67 -3.28 1.83
N ALA A 10 -11.90 -4.30 1.01
CA ALA A 10 -12.00 -5.68 1.50
C ALA A 10 -10.66 -6.14 2.12
N ALA A 11 -9.55 -5.82 1.46
CA ALA A 11 -8.25 -6.22 1.97
C ALA A 11 -7.93 -5.50 3.28
N VAL A 12 -8.18 -4.19 3.35
CA VAL A 12 -7.93 -3.43 4.58
C VAL A 12 -8.77 -3.96 5.72
N ARG A 13 -10.05 -4.28 5.46
CA ARG A 13 -10.91 -4.84 6.50
C ARG A 13 -10.35 -6.15 7.03
N ARG A 14 -9.96 -7.04 6.13
CA ARG A 14 -9.41 -8.35 6.51
C ARG A 14 -8.14 -8.18 7.34
N TYR A 15 -7.22 -7.36 6.88
CA TYR A 15 -5.95 -7.18 7.59
C TYR A 15 -6.13 -6.43 8.90
N SER A 16 -7.04 -5.45 8.95
CA SER A 16 -7.32 -4.73 10.20
C SER A 16 -7.82 -5.69 11.27
N GLU A 17 -8.70 -6.62 10.89
CA GLU A 17 -9.17 -7.62 11.83
C GLU A 17 -8.04 -8.52 12.31
N MET A 18 -7.14 -8.89 11.41
CA MET A 18 -6.01 -9.75 11.76
C MET A 18 -5.08 -9.09 12.78
N VAL A 19 -4.89 -7.78 12.70
CA VAL A 19 -4.02 -7.06 13.64
C VAL A 19 -4.78 -6.51 14.84
N GLY A 20 -6.10 -6.71 14.90
CA GLY A 20 -6.90 -6.28 16.04
C GLY A 20 -7.16 -4.79 16.11
N LYS A 21 -7.24 -4.13 14.95
CA LYS A 21 -7.48 -2.70 14.87
C LYS A 21 -8.82 -2.41 14.22
N PRO A 22 -9.48 -1.29 14.60
CA PRO A 22 -10.72 -0.88 13.93
C PRO A 22 -10.48 -0.59 12.46
N MET A 23 -11.53 -0.71 11.66
CA MET A 23 -11.46 -0.38 10.24
C MET A 23 -11.12 1.09 10.05
N PRO A 24 -10.00 1.42 9.40
CA PRO A 24 -9.62 2.82 9.21
C PRO A 24 -10.36 3.44 8.02
N PRO A 25 -10.46 4.78 7.99
CA PRO A 25 -10.91 5.45 6.78
C PRO A 25 -9.90 5.25 5.64
N ILE A 26 -10.39 5.13 4.42
CA ILE A 26 -9.58 4.89 3.23
C ILE A 26 -9.87 5.98 2.21
N THR A 27 -8.81 6.56 1.63
CA THR A 27 -8.92 7.54 0.57
C THR A 27 -8.03 7.13 -0.59
N LEU A 28 -8.56 7.20 -1.80
CA LEU A 28 -7.76 7.04 -3.01
C LEU A 28 -7.34 8.42 -3.49
N ARG A 29 -6.06 8.57 -3.80
CA ARG A 29 -5.50 9.86 -4.17
C ARG A 29 -4.66 9.73 -5.44
N ASP A 30 -4.46 10.86 -6.09
CA ASP A 30 -3.56 10.96 -7.23
C ASP A 30 -2.21 11.47 -6.73
N THR A 31 -1.37 10.55 -6.25
CA THR A 31 -0.06 10.91 -5.73
C THR A 31 1.03 10.47 -6.70
N THR A 32 2.16 11.16 -6.66
CA THR A 32 3.30 10.85 -7.52
C THR A 32 4.53 10.41 -6.73
N THR A 33 4.45 10.40 -5.40
CA THR A 33 5.60 10.09 -4.56
C THR A 33 5.40 8.89 -3.66
N ARG A 34 4.15 8.43 -3.49
CA ARG A 34 3.86 7.32 -2.59
C ARG A 34 2.78 6.43 -3.17
N TRP A 35 2.92 5.13 -2.92
CA TRP A 35 1.87 4.17 -3.24
C TRP A 35 0.75 4.22 -2.22
N GLY A 36 1.12 4.46 -0.96
CA GLY A 36 0.17 4.55 0.12
C GLY A 36 0.80 5.25 1.31
N SER A 37 -0.02 5.56 2.30
CA SER A 37 0.45 6.16 3.53
C SER A 37 -0.58 5.93 4.64
N CYS A 38 -0.09 6.02 5.87
CA CYS A 38 -0.93 5.94 7.07
C CYS A 38 -0.67 7.18 7.89
N SER A 39 -1.70 7.97 8.16
CA SER A 39 -1.54 9.15 8.99
C SER A 39 -1.43 8.77 10.46
N ALA A 40 -0.93 9.70 11.26
CA ALA A 40 -0.82 9.48 12.70
C ALA A 40 -2.20 9.22 13.34
N SER A 41 -3.26 9.75 12.75
CA SER A 41 -4.62 9.52 13.24
C SER A 41 -5.20 8.19 12.80
N GLY A 42 -4.50 7.43 11.95
CA GLY A 42 -4.95 6.11 11.51
C GLY A 42 -5.75 6.10 10.23
N ALA A 43 -5.70 7.17 9.44
CA ALA A 43 -6.36 7.18 8.13
C ALA A 43 -5.39 6.66 7.07
N LEU A 44 -5.89 5.84 6.15
CA LEU A 44 -5.08 5.25 5.09
C LEU A 44 -5.35 5.95 3.77
N ASN A 45 -4.28 6.22 3.03
CA ASN A 45 -4.35 6.80 1.69
C ASN A 45 -3.62 5.89 0.72
N PHE A 46 -4.19 5.71 -0.47
CA PHE A 46 -3.60 4.87 -1.51
C PHE A 46 -3.64 5.60 -2.84
N SER A 47 -2.64 5.33 -3.68
CA SER A 47 -2.64 5.85 -5.04
C SER A 47 -3.66 5.09 -5.87
N TRP A 48 -4.48 5.80 -6.65
CA TRP A 48 -5.44 5.15 -7.53
C TRP A 48 -4.73 4.32 -8.62
N ARG A 49 -3.45 4.58 -8.84
CA ARG A 49 -2.66 3.83 -9.84
C ARG A 49 -2.49 2.37 -9.47
N LEU A 50 -2.83 2.00 -8.25
CA LEU A 50 -2.79 0.60 -7.83
C LEU A 50 -3.70 -0.30 -8.65
N VAL A 51 -4.70 0.27 -9.32
CA VAL A 51 -5.54 -0.51 -10.22
C VAL A 51 -4.72 -1.17 -11.33
N LEU A 52 -3.55 -0.62 -11.65
CA LEU A 52 -2.66 -1.14 -12.68
C LEU A 52 -1.73 -2.23 -12.18
N ALA A 53 -1.69 -2.47 -10.88
CA ALA A 53 -0.81 -3.45 -10.28
C ALA A 53 -1.51 -4.81 -10.19
N PRO A 54 -0.72 -5.91 -10.10
CA PRO A 54 -1.31 -7.22 -9.85
C PRO A 54 -2.08 -7.23 -8.52
N PRO A 55 -3.11 -8.09 -8.41
CA PRO A 55 -3.89 -8.14 -7.16
C PRO A 55 -3.05 -8.42 -5.92
N GLU A 56 -1.99 -9.22 -6.04
CA GLU A 56 -1.12 -9.52 -4.91
C GLU A 56 -0.41 -8.28 -4.39
N VAL A 57 -0.05 -7.37 -5.30
CA VAL A 57 0.62 -6.14 -4.93
C VAL A 57 -0.35 -5.19 -4.24
N LEU A 58 -1.56 -5.09 -4.76
CA LEU A 58 -2.60 -4.31 -4.12
C LEU A 58 -2.89 -4.82 -2.71
N SER A 59 -3.01 -6.13 -2.57
CA SER A 59 -3.22 -6.76 -1.27
C SER A 59 -2.06 -6.47 -0.32
N TYR A 60 -0.83 -6.58 -0.80
CA TYR A 60 0.35 -6.27 0.02
C TYR A 60 0.33 -4.83 0.51
N LEU A 61 0.00 -3.88 -0.37
CA LEU A 61 0.01 -2.48 0.03
C LEU A 61 -1.06 -2.19 1.08
N ALA A 62 -2.22 -2.86 0.97
CA ALA A 62 -3.22 -2.78 2.02
C ALA A 62 -2.65 -3.28 3.35
N ALA A 63 -1.96 -4.43 3.33
CA ALA A 63 -1.36 -4.99 4.54
C ALA A 63 -0.28 -4.07 5.10
N HIS A 64 0.55 -3.50 4.23
CA HIS A 64 1.63 -2.61 4.61
C HIS A 64 1.09 -1.40 5.40
N GLU A 65 0.05 -0.75 4.87
CA GLU A 65 -0.49 0.41 5.55
C GLU A 65 -1.26 0.04 6.81
N VAL A 66 -1.93 -1.11 6.81
CA VAL A 66 -2.58 -1.59 8.03
C VAL A 66 -1.55 -1.86 9.13
N CYS A 67 -0.40 -2.40 8.79
CA CYS A 67 0.65 -2.64 9.78
C CYS A 67 1.13 -1.36 10.43
N HIS A 68 1.04 -0.23 9.72
CA HIS A 68 1.38 1.06 10.31
C HIS A 68 0.39 1.48 11.39
N LEU A 69 -0.79 0.92 11.46
CA LEU A 69 -1.69 1.16 12.58
C LEU A 69 -1.11 0.63 13.89
N ALA A 70 -0.26 -0.39 13.81
CA ALA A 70 0.39 -0.98 14.97
C ALA A 70 1.81 -0.47 15.16
N HIS A 71 2.53 -0.25 14.06
CA HIS A 71 3.94 0.15 14.09
C HIS A 71 4.19 1.22 13.04
N MET A 72 4.35 2.47 13.48
CA MET A 72 4.54 3.58 12.53
C MET A 72 5.86 3.51 11.77
N ASN A 73 6.90 2.98 12.38
CA ASN A 73 8.21 2.87 11.73
C ASN A 73 8.38 1.53 11.06
N HIS A 74 9.21 1.50 10.02
CA HIS A 74 9.55 0.24 9.32
C HIS A 74 10.58 -0.56 10.15
N SER A 75 10.22 -0.89 11.37
CA SER A 75 11.05 -1.65 12.29
C SER A 75 11.00 -3.14 11.96
N ALA A 76 11.83 -3.92 12.64
CA ALA A 76 11.78 -5.37 12.52
C ALA A 76 10.40 -5.91 12.89
N ARG A 77 9.76 -5.31 13.91
CA ARG A 77 8.42 -5.72 14.32
C ARG A 77 7.39 -5.45 13.23
N PHE A 78 7.53 -4.30 12.55
CA PHE A 78 6.65 -3.96 11.44
C PHE A 78 6.74 -5.02 10.34
N TRP A 79 7.96 -5.34 9.90
CA TRP A 79 8.15 -6.28 8.81
C TRP A 79 7.72 -7.70 9.19
N LYS A 80 7.95 -8.08 10.43
CA LYS A 80 7.50 -9.39 10.91
C LYS A 80 5.98 -9.48 10.85
N LEU A 81 5.29 -8.44 11.32
CA LEU A 81 3.83 -8.42 11.27
C LEU A 81 3.34 -8.46 9.84
N CYS A 82 3.93 -7.65 8.98
CA CYS A 82 3.53 -7.57 7.58
C CYS A 82 3.66 -8.93 6.89
N ARG A 83 4.78 -9.61 7.09
CA ARG A 83 4.98 -10.94 6.51
C ARG A 83 4.07 -11.99 7.10
N THR A 84 3.68 -11.83 8.36
CA THR A 84 2.76 -12.74 9.01
C THR A 84 1.36 -12.67 8.43
N ILE A 85 0.84 -11.45 8.23
CA ILE A 85 -0.52 -11.28 7.73
C ILE A 85 -0.59 -11.33 6.21
N CYS A 86 0.52 -11.07 5.52
CA CYS A 86 0.57 -11.08 4.06
C CYS A 86 1.81 -11.85 3.61
N PRO A 87 1.68 -13.15 3.34
CA PRO A 87 2.84 -13.96 2.92
C PRO A 87 3.49 -13.49 1.63
N GLU A 88 2.76 -12.73 0.80
CA GLU A 88 3.28 -12.21 -0.47
C GLU A 88 4.16 -10.98 -0.32
N THR A 89 4.44 -10.55 0.92
CA THR A 89 5.15 -9.29 1.17
C THR A 89 6.44 -9.16 0.36
N ASP A 90 7.32 -10.15 0.42
CA ASP A 90 8.61 -10.04 -0.26
C ASP A 90 8.47 -10.07 -1.78
N THR A 91 7.56 -10.89 -2.29
CA THR A 91 7.30 -10.95 -3.73
C THR A 91 6.74 -9.63 -4.25
N ALA A 92 5.80 -9.06 -3.51
CA ALA A 92 5.19 -7.79 -3.90
C ALA A 92 6.19 -6.65 -3.85
N GLU A 93 7.05 -6.62 -2.83
CA GLU A 93 8.11 -5.63 -2.72
C GLU A 93 9.05 -5.70 -3.93
N THR A 94 9.42 -6.91 -4.32
CA THR A 94 10.28 -7.11 -5.49
C THR A 94 9.61 -6.58 -6.74
N TRP A 95 8.32 -6.89 -6.92
CA TRP A 95 7.56 -6.41 -8.07
C TRP A 95 7.53 -4.87 -8.11
N LEU A 96 7.28 -4.24 -6.97
CA LEU A 96 7.20 -2.78 -6.89
C LEU A 96 8.55 -2.13 -7.21
N LYS A 97 9.63 -2.71 -6.75
CA LYS A 97 10.97 -2.18 -7.07
C LYS A 97 11.24 -2.26 -8.57
N ALA A 98 10.78 -3.32 -9.22
CA ALA A 98 11.02 -3.51 -10.65
C ALA A 98 10.06 -2.70 -11.52
N ASN A 99 8.81 -2.48 -11.07
CA ASN A 99 7.75 -1.96 -11.94
C ASN A 99 7.13 -0.65 -11.45
N GLY A 100 7.46 -0.19 -10.25
CA GLY A 100 6.78 0.94 -9.65
C GLY A 100 6.84 2.22 -10.48
N LEU A 101 7.99 2.50 -11.07
CA LEU A 101 8.15 3.72 -11.86
C LEU A 101 7.27 3.70 -13.10
N ASP A 102 7.08 2.53 -13.70
CA ASP A 102 6.22 2.42 -14.88
C ASP A 102 4.78 2.76 -14.56
N LEU A 103 4.28 2.35 -13.40
CA LEU A 103 2.92 2.69 -13.00
C LEU A 103 2.75 4.20 -12.85
N TYR A 104 3.74 4.87 -12.31
CA TYR A 104 3.68 6.33 -12.18
C TYR A 104 3.74 7.02 -13.53
N ARG A 105 4.45 6.44 -14.50
CA ARG A 105 4.50 7.01 -15.84
C ARG A 105 3.14 7.10 -16.49
N TYR A 106 2.30 6.11 -16.27
CA TYR A 106 0.96 6.11 -16.89
C TYR A 106 0.09 7.25 -16.41
N GLY A 107 0.32 7.73 -15.19
CA GLY A 107 -0.55 8.75 -14.64
C GLY A 107 0.13 10.06 -14.34
N ALA A 108 1.46 10.08 -14.23
CA ALA A 108 2.20 11.27 -13.82
C ALA A 108 3.11 11.72 -14.94
N LYS A 109 2.53 12.39 -15.92
CA LYS A 109 3.30 12.90 -17.03
C LYS A 109 4.44 13.76 -16.53
N GLY A 110 5.63 13.53 -17.04
CA GLY A 110 6.79 14.30 -16.65
C GLY A 110 7.47 13.83 -15.38
N LEU A 111 7.02 12.75 -14.80
CA LEU A 111 7.67 12.20 -13.63
C LEU A 111 9.11 11.80 -13.96
N ARG A 112 10.03 12.21 -13.11
CA ARG A 112 11.43 11.84 -13.28
C ARG A 112 11.66 10.41 -12.85
N GLY A 113 12.48 9.70 -13.65
CA GLY A 113 12.77 8.31 -13.35
C GLY A 113 13.48 8.09 -12.03
N THR A 114 14.13 9.12 -11.51
CA THR A 114 14.81 9.02 -10.24
C THR A 114 13.89 9.07 -9.04
N THR A 115 12.67 9.54 -9.24
CA THR A 115 11.72 9.66 -8.15
C THR A 115 11.13 8.30 -7.84
N ARG A 116 11.23 7.90 -6.60
CA ARG A 116 10.67 6.65 -6.12
C ARG A 116 9.68 6.91 -5.00
N PRO A 117 8.61 6.12 -4.90
CA PRO A 117 7.73 6.24 -3.75
C PRO A 117 8.53 6.03 -2.47
N ALA A 118 8.33 6.92 -1.52
CA ALA A 118 9.13 6.91 -0.31
C ALA A 118 8.68 5.84 0.68
N THR A 119 7.47 5.34 0.54
CA THR A 119 6.89 4.48 1.54
C THR A 119 6.55 3.12 0.97
N PHE A 120 7.29 2.16 1.35
CA PHE A 120 6.99 0.76 1.12
C PHE A 120 7.34 -0.01 2.36
#